data_f536f2380adcbb56928a88593c82dad8
#
_entry.id   f536f2380adcbb56928a88593c82dad8
#
_cell.length_a   1.000
_cell.length_b   1.000
_cell.length_c   1.000
_cell.angle_alpha   90.00
_cell.angle_beta   90.00
_cell.angle_gamma   90.00
#
_symmetry.space_group_name_H-M   'P 1'
#
loop_
_entity.id
_entity.type
_entity.pdbx_description
1 polymer ?
#
loop_
_entity_poly.entity_id
_entity_poly.type
_entity_poly.pdbx_seq_one_letter_code
_entity_poly.pdbx_strand_id
1 'polypeptide(L)'
;MKWTGILAVMLVAVTLTLAAPVLGAEELTVSAAASLTNAFPEIGQIFEKQHPGVKVIFNFAASGPLLQQIAQGAPVDVFASADQKTMNQAQDQKLVVPASRKNFVSNSLVLIVPQDSKLALSGPKDLVRPEVKRVGVGNPVSVPAGRYTKETLTQAGLWEVLQPKFIMGESVRQVLDYVSRGEVDAGFVYATDAAIMGDKVKTVATVQGHQLIVYPVALVAASKKQALGQQFLDFLAAPESVTILNKYGFSKP
;
A
#
# COMPACT_ATOMS: atom_id res chain seq x y z
N MET A 1 -58.42 36.81 64.81
CA MET A 1 -58.27 36.09 63.53
C MET A 1 -56.76 36.08 63.17
N LYS A 2 -56.12 34.91 63.33
CA LYS A 2 -54.66 34.75 63.05
C LYS A 2 -54.48 34.07 61.71
N TRP A 3 -53.84 34.69 60.77
CA TRP A 3 -53.46 34.11 59.48
C TRP A 3 -52.01 33.61 59.60
N THR A 4 -51.85 32.29 59.52
CA THR A 4 -50.57 31.63 59.41
C THR A 4 -50.28 31.40 57.91
N GLY A 5 -49.30 32.16 57.38
CA GLY A 5 -48.78 31.97 56.02
C GLY A 5 -47.77 30.82 56.00
N ILE A 6 -48.04 29.81 55.19
CA ILE A 6 -47.11 28.69 54.94
C ILE A 6 -46.22 29.10 53.75
N LEU A 7 -44.89 29.29 54.00
CA LEU A 7 -43.88 29.47 52.93
C LEU A 7 -43.50 28.09 52.37
N ALA A 8 -43.89 27.79 51.14
CA ALA A 8 -43.43 26.62 50.43
C ALA A 8 -42.06 26.95 49.79
N VAL A 9 -41.00 26.35 50.30
CA VAL A 9 -39.67 26.40 49.70
C VAL A 9 -39.59 25.34 48.58
N MET A 10 -39.56 25.81 47.32
CA MET A 10 -39.38 24.98 46.15
C MET A 10 -37.87 24.72 45.96
N LEU A 11 -37.44 23.50 46.26
CA LEU A 11 -36.05 23.03 46.02
C LEU A 11 -35.87 22.68 44.54
N VAL A 12 -35.22 23.58 43.76
CA VAL A 12 -34.87 23.28 42.37
C VAL A 12 -33.59 22.44 42.38
N ALA A 13 -33.73 21.13 42.15
CA ALA A 13 -32.58 20.24 41.92
C ALA A 13 -31.99 20.51 40.54
N VAL A 14 -30.89 21.23 40.47
CA VAL A 14 -30.11 21.36 39.24
C VAL A 14 -29.31 20.08 38.98
N THR A 15 -29.80 19.22 38.10
CA THR A 15 -29.05 18.06 37.62
C THR A 15 -27.96 18.53 36.69
N LEU A 16 -26.71 18.56 37.17
CA LEU A 16 -25.53 18.77 36.35
C LEU A 16 -25.32 17.51 35.50
N THR A 17 -25.75 17.51 34.24
CA THR A 17 -25.36 16.50 33.27
C THR A 17 -23.92 16.75 32.89
N LEU A 18 -22.98 15.96 33.43
CA LEU A 18 -21.60 15.88 32.97
C LEU A 18 -21.64 15.30 31.54
N ALA A 19 -21.58 16.19 30.54
CA ALA A 19 -21.29 15.78 29.17
C ALA A 19 -19.86 15.20 29.17
N ALA A 20 -19.74 13.87 29.07
CA ALA A 20 -18.45 13.25 28.83
C ALA A 20 -17.87 13.82 27.52
N PRO A 21 -16.61 14.25 27.49
CA PRO A 21 -15.99 14.68 26.26
C PRO A 21 -16.06 13.52 25.25
N VAL A 22 -16.69 13.74 24.11
CA VAL A 22 -16.56 12.85 22.95
C VAL A 22 -15.11 12.96 22.54
N LEU A 23 -14.26 12.05 23.03
CA LEU A 23 -12.90 11.91 22.49
C LEU A 23 -13.10 11.51 21.03
N GLY A 24 -12.71 12.41 20.11
CA GLY A 24 -12.61 12.06 18.69
C GLY A 24 -11.71 10.83 18.54
N ALA A 25 -12.00 9.99 17.55
CA ALA A 25 -11.18 8.82 17.29
C ALA A 25 -9.72 9.24 17.06
N GLU A 26 -8.77 8.53 17.67
CA GLU A 26 -7.34 8.73 17.41
C GLU A 26 -7.02 8.17 16.02
N GLU A 27 -6.62 9.04 15.08
CA GLU A 27 -6.32 8.62 13.70
C GLU A 27 -4.87 8.12 13.61
N LEU A 28 -4.66 6.94 13.03
CA LEU A 28 -3.36 6.43 12.64
C LEU A 28 -3.20 6.53 11.13
N THR A 29 -2.29 7.36 10.64
CA THR A 29 -2.07 7.53 9.20
C THR A 29 -0.99 6.59 8.69
N VAL A 30 -1.35 5.72 7.75
CA VAL A 30 -0.48 4.71 7.15
C VAL A 30 -0.30 5.02 5.67
N SER A 31 0.91 5.42 5.26
CA SER A 31 1.30 5.54 3.85
C SER A 31 1.84 4.21 3.35
N ALA A 32 1.16 3.59 2.39
CA ALA A 32 1.45 2.24 1.94
C ALA A 32 1.52 2.11 0.42
N ALA A 33 2.41 1.25 -0.06
CA ALA A 33 2.56 0.96 -1.48
C ALA A 33 1.22 0.56 -2.12
N ALA A 34 0.97 1.03 -3.35
CA ALA A 34 -0.29 0.85 -4.07
C ALA A 34 -0.76 -0.61 -4.17
N SER A 35 0.15 -1.58 -4.24
CA SER A 35 -0.16 -3.01 -4.23
C SER A 35 -0.84 -3.51 -2.94
N LEU A 36 -0.75 -2.73 -1.84
CA LEU A 36 -1.38 -3.05 -0.54
C LEU A 36 -2.83 -2.54 -0.42
N THR A 37 -3.35 -1.85 -1.43
CA THR A 37 -4.66 -1.15 -1.40
C THR A 37 -5.83 -2.06 -1.01
N ASN A 38 -5.78 -3.35 -1.32
CA ASN A 38 -6.87 -4.29 -1.00
C ASN A 38 -6.68 -4.96 0.36
N ALA A 39 -5.45 -5.35 0.72
CA ALA A 39 -5.19 -6.07 1.96
C ALA A 39 -5.22 -5.15 3.20
N PHE A 40 -4.62 -3.97 3.11
CA PHE A 40 -4.47 -3.08 4.27
C PHE A 40 -5.78 -2.54 4.84
N PRO A 41 -6.81 -2.15 4.04
CA PRO A 41 -8.10 -1.76 4.61
C PRO A 41 -8.78 -2.89 5.40
N GLU A 42 -8.68 -4.15 4.95
CA GLU A 42 -9.22 -5.30 5.67
C GLU A 42 -8.47 -5.52 7.01
N ILE A 43 -7.14 -5.39 7.00
CA ILE A 43 -6.31 -5.44 8.21
C ILE A 43 -6.66 -4.28 9.15
N GLY A 44 -6.78 -3.06 8.61
CA GLY A 44 -7.15 -1.87 9.38
C GLY A 44 -8.47 -2.00 10.10
N GLN A 45 -9.50 -2.57 9.44
CA GLN A 45 -10.79 -2.83 10.06
C GLN A 45 -10.71 -3.78 11.26
N ILE A 46 -9.84 -4.80 11.21
CA ILE A 46 -9.66 -5.71 12.35
C ILE A 46 -8.87 -5.00 13.46
N PHE A 47 -7.83 -4.25 13.10
CA PHE A 47 -7.06 -3.45 14.05
C PHE A 47 -7.96 -2.46 14.80
N GLU A 48 -8.83 -1.71 14.11
CA GLU A 48 -9.79 -0.77 14.69
C GLU A 48 -10.77 -1.47 15.67
N LYS A 49 -11.23 -2.67 15.34
CA LYS A 49 -12.09 -3.46 16.26
C LYS A 49 -11.39 -3.87 17.55
N GLN A 50 -10.08 -4.14 17.48
CA GLN A 50 -9.25 -4.49 18.63
C GLN A 50 -8.77 -3.26 19.43
N HIS A 51 -8.86 -2.06 18.83
CA HIS A 51 -8.45 -0.78 19.43
C HIS A 51 -9.60 0.24 19.37
N PRO A 52 -10.64 0.09 20.25
CA PRO A 52 -11.78 1.00 20.27
C PRO A 52 -11.33 2.46 20.42
N GLY A 53 -11.87 3.35 19.57
CA GLY A 53 -11.48 4.77 19.53
C GLY A 53 -10.31 5.08 18.60
N VAL A 54 -9.74 4.07 17.90
CA VAL A 54 -8.73 4.27 16.86
C VAL A 54 -9.37 4.18 15.48
N LYS A 55 -8.90 5.05 14.55
CA LYS A 55 -9.22 5.01 13.12
C LYS A 55 -7.94 4.93 12.31
N VAL A 56 -7.82 3.96 11.38
CA VAL A 56 -6.67 3.85 10.49
C VAL A 56 -6.98 4.52 9.17
N ILE A 57 -6.19 5.52 8.82
CA ILE A 57 -6.31 6.28 7.57
C ILE A 57 -5.19 5.83 6.63
N PHE A 58 -5.56 5.34 5.45
CA PHE A 58 -4.60 4.88 4.47
C PHE A 58 -4.40 5.89 3.35
N ASN A 59 -3.13 6.09 2.97
CA ASN A 59 -2.72 6.80 1.77
C ASN A 59 -1.95 5.84 0.87
N PHE A 60 -2.50 5.54 -0.31
CA PHE A 60 -1.91 4.57 -1.24
C PHE A 60 -1.34 5.26 -2.48
N ALA A 61 -0.07 5.05 -2.75
CA ALA A 61 0.63 5.48 -3.97
C ALA A 61 1.85 4.59 -4.22
N ALA A 62 2.64 4.87 -5.26
CA ALA A 62 3.96 4.25 -5.38
C ALA A 62 4.87 4.67 -4.22
N SER A 63 5.80 3.79 -3.83
CA SER A 63 6.64 4.03 -2.65
C SER A 63 7.49 5.29 -2.76
N GLY A 64 7.97 5.65 -3.97
CA GLY A 64 8.73 6.87 -4.20
C GLY A 64 7.96 8.15 -3.88
N PRO A 65 6.78 8.40 -4.48
CA PRO A 65 5.90 9.53 -4.12
C PRO A 65 5.54 9.58 -2.64
N LEU A 66 5.25 8.44 -1.99
CA LEU A 66 4.98 8.39 -0.55
C LEU A 66 6.18 8.87 0.26
N LEU A 67 7.38 8.42 -0.09
CA LEU A 67 8.61 8.90 0.55
C LEU A 67 8.80 10.41 0.38
N GLN A 68 8.53 10.94 -0.82
CA GLN A 68 8.59 12.39 -1.05
C GLN A 68 7.59 13.17 -0.20
N GLN A 69 6.36 12.68 -0.06
CA GLN A 69 5.35 13.30 0.82
C GLN A 69 5.82 13.32 2.28
N ILE A 70 6.39 12.21 2.77
CA ILE A 70 6.96 12.13 4.13
C ILE A 70 8.12 13.13 4.29
N ALA A 71 9.02 13.23 3.30
CA ALA A 71 10.14 14.17 3.31
C ALA A 71 9.67 15.64 3.30
N GLN A 72 8.50 15.92 2.72
CA GLN A 72 7.86 17.23 2.72
C GLN A 72 7.04 17.52 3.99
N GLY A 73 7.05 16.61 4.96
CA GLY A 73 6.38 16.81 6.25
C GLY A 73 4.92 16.37 6.29
N ALA A 74 4.47 15.50 5.36
CA ALA A 74 3.14 14.93 5.45
C ALA A 74 2.94 14.22 6.81
N PRO A 75 1.78 14.37 7.48
CA PRO A 75 1.51 13.79 8.79
C PRO A 75 1.25 12.28 8.69
N VAL A 76 2.30 11.49 8.53
CA VAL A 76 2.28 10.04 8.40
C VAL A 76 2.87 9.41 9.64
N ASP A 77 2.27 8.33 10.12
CA ASP A 77 2.72 7.59 11.30
C ASP A 77 3.49 6.32 10.92
N VAL A 78 3.04 5.62 9.87
CA VAL A 78 3.63 4.36 9.39
C VAL A 78 3.88 4.44 7.89
N PHE A 79 5.06 3.97 7.46
CA PHE A 79 5.42 3.86 6.05
C PHE A 79 5.68 2.40 5.66
N ALA A 80 4.92 1.88 4.67
CA ALA A 80 5.06 0.55 4.10
C ALA A 80 5.47 0.64 2.62
N SER A 81 6.69 0.24 2.30
CA SER A 81 7.27 0.30 0.96
C SER A 81 7.20 -1.05 0.25
N ALA A 82 7.12 -1.06 -1.09
CA ALA A 82 7.19 -2.26 -1.92
C ALA A 82 8.62 -2.60 -2.37
N ASP A 83 9.63 -1.92 -1.85
CA ASP A 83 11.03 -2.27 -2.04
C ASP A 83 11.94 -1.77 -0.91
N GLN A 84 13.10 -2.42 -0.81
CA GLN A 84 14.13 -2.06 0.16
C GLN A 84 14.81 -0.73 -0.18
N LYS A 85 14.96 -0.41 -1.49
CA LYS A 85 15.64 0.80 -1.95
C LYS A 85 14.97 2.06 -1.42
N THR A 86 13.65 2.18 -1.55
CA THR A 86 12.91 3.34 -1.06
C THR A 86 12.97 3.43 0.47
N MET A 87 12.88 2.30 1.17
CA MET A 87 13.01 2.28 2.63
C MET A 87 14.44 2.63 3.10
N ASN A 88 15.47 2.22 2.37
CA ASN A 88 16.84 2.64 2.64
C ASN A 88 16.98 4.17 2.49
N GLN A 89 16.43 4.74 1.41
CA GLN A 89 16.40 6.19 1.23
C GLN A 89 15.67 6.92 2.36
N ALA A 90 14.54 6.37 2.85
CA ALA A 90 13.83 6.91 4.00
C ALA A 90 14.71 6.90 5.27
N GLN A 91 15.44 5.81 5.49
CA GLN A 91 16.35 5.65 6.63
C GLN A 91 17.56 6.59 6.53
N ASP A 92 18.18 6.70 5.36
CA ASP A 92 19.34 7.56 5.11
C ASP A 92 18.98 9.05 5.33
N GLN A 93 17.75 9.43 4.98
CA GLN A 93 17.18 10.76 5.23
C GLN A 93 16.64 10.93 6.66
N LYS A 94 16.79 9.93 7.55
CA LYS A 94 16.29 9.92 8.93
C LYS A 94 14.78 10.16 9.04
N LEU A 95 14.00 9.77 8.04
CA LEU A 95 12.56 9.95 8.00
C LEU A 95 11.80 8.82 8.70
N VAL A 96 12.47 7.70 8.97
CA VAL A 96 11.89 6.55 9.68
C VAL A 96 12.75 6.17 10.87
N VAL A 97 12.15 5.50 11.85
CA VAL A 97 12.82 4.97 13.05
C VAL A 97 13.48 3.63 12.66
N PRO A 98 14.83 3.54 12.57
CA PRO A 98 15.50 2.34 12.08
C PRO A 98 15.17 1.08 12.88
N ALA A 99 15.05 1.19 14.20
CA ALA A 99 14.74 0.07 15.10
C ALA A 99 13.34 -0.51 14.89
N SER A 100 12.42 0.23 14.28
CA SER A 100 11.06 -0.23 13.98
C SER A 100 10.94 -0.96 12.65
N ARG A 101 11.98 -0.87 11.79
CA ARG A 101 11.96 -1.44 10.44
C ARG A 101 11.87 -2.95 10.48
N LYS A 102 10.86 -3.50 9.80
CA LYS A 102 10.63 -4.94 9.65
C LYS A 102 10.26 -5.26 8.20
N ASN A 103 10.73 -6.40 7.69
CA ASN A 103 10.18 -7.00 6.47
C ASN A 103 8.93 -7.79 6.87
N PHE A 104 7.80 -7.59 6.17
CA PHE A 104 6.55 -8.23 6.59
C PHE A 104 5.93 -9.14 5.52
N VAL A 105 6.14 -8.87 4.22
CA VAL A 105 5.71 -9.74 3.12
C VAL A 105 6.69 -9.73 1.95
N SER A 106 6.56 -10.73 1.07
CA SER A 106 7.20 -10.81 -0.24
C SER A 106 6.17 -10.92 -1.36
N ASN A 107 6.61 -10.73 -2.61
CA ASN A 107 5.79 -10.78 -3.80
C ASN A 107 6.58 -11.32 -4.99
N SER A 108 5.93 -11.49 -6.14
CA SER A 108 6.56 -11.86 -7.41
C SER A 108 6.18 -10.86 -8.49
N LEU A 109 7.10 -10.59 -9.41
CA LEU A 109 6.83 -9.82 -10.62
C LEU A 109 6.26 -10.75 -11.69
N VAL A 110 5.20 -10.32 -12.37
CA VAL A 110 4.56 -11.07 -13.45
C VAL A 110 4.39 -10.20 -14.69
N LEU A 111 4.47 -10.83 -15.86
CA LEU A 111 4.05 -10.26 -17.14
C LEU A 111 2.58 -10.64 -17.35
N ILE A 112 1.74 -9.65 -17.59
CA ILE A 112 0.31 -9.82 -17.85
C ILE A 112 -0.08 -9.26 -19.21
N VAL A 113 -1.19 -9.75 -19.74
CA VAL A 113 -1.88 -9.23 -20.94
C VAL A 113 -3.38 -9.10 -20.65
N PRO A 114 -4.16 -8.33 -21.45
CA PRO A 114 -5.61 -8.33 -21.36
C PRO A 114 -6.17 -9.77 -21.47
N GLN A 115 -7.25 -10.04 -20.78
CA GLN A 115 -7.86 -11.40 -20.73
C GLN A 115 -8.25 -11.91 -22.12
N ASP A 116 -8.72 -11.05 -23.01
CA ASP A 116 -9.13 -11.36 -24.38
C ASP A 116 -7.98 -11.28 -25.40
N SER A 117 -6.77 -10.97 -24.97
CA SER A 117 -5.59 -10.86 -25.83
C SER A 117 -5.37 -12.12 -26.66
N LYS A 118 -5.15 -11.95 -27.96
CA LYS A 118 -4.81 -13.03 -28.91
C LYS A 118 -3.29 -13.18 -29.08
N LEU A 119 -2.49 -12.37 -28.41
CA LEU A 119 -1.04 -12.46 -28.47
C LEU A 119 -0.56 -13.73 -27.75
N ALA A 120 0.10 -14.61 -28.48
CA ALA A 120 0.72 -15.81 -27.92
C ALA A 120 2.12 -15.44 -27.35
N LEU A 121 2.13 -14.84 -26.15
CA LEU A 121 3.35 -14.49 -25.42
C LEU A 121 3.63 -15.58 -24.37
N SER A 122 4.91 -15.92 -24.19
CA SER A 122 5.41 -16.88 -23.19
C SER A 122 6.34 -16.23 -22.18
N GLY A 123 6.80 -14.99 -22.44
CA GLY A 123 7.69 -14.26 -21.52
C GLY A 123 8.18 -12.94 -22.10
N PRO A 124 9.09 -12.25 -21.38
CA PRO A 124 9.55 -10.92 -21.76
C PRO A 124 10.25 -10.86 -23.14
N LYS A 125 10.86 -11.95 -23.60
CA LYS A 125 11.52 -12.02 -24.91
C LYS A 125 10.54 -11.84 -26.08
N ASP A 126 9.28 -12.21 -25.91
CA ASP A 126 8.27 -12.08 -26.95
C ASP A 126 7.79 -10.63 -27.14
N LEU A 127 8.10 -9.73 -26.20
CA LEU A 127 7.73 -8.32 -26.27
C LEU A 127 8.42 -7.57 -27.41
N VAL A 128 9.53 -8.10 -27.96
CA VAL A 128 10.22 -7.49 -29.11
C VAL A 128 9.42 -7.66 -30.42
N ARG A 129 8.51 -8.60 -30.47
CA ARG A 129 7.71 -8.91 -31.65
C ARG A 129 6.94 -7.67 -32.13
N PRO A 130 6.79 -7.48 -33.47
CA PRO A 130 6.16 -6.28 -34.04
C PRO A 130 4.67 -6.14 -33.71
N GLU A 131 3.99 -7.25 -33.31
CA GLU A 131 2.58 -7.24 -32.90
C GLU A 131 2.39 -6.59 -31.52
N VAL A 132 3.40 -6.61 -30.65
CA VAL A 132 3.40 -5.90 -29.38
C VAL A 132 3.79 -4.46 -29.63
N LYS A 133 2.87 -3.53 -29.44
CA LYS A 133 3.08 -2.10 -29.70
C LYS A 133 3.36 -1.32 -28.42
N ARG A 134 2.65 -1.63 -27.34
CA ARG A 134 2.69 -0.90 -26.08
C ARG A 134 2.86 -1.85 -24.90
N VAL A 135 3.79 -1.53 -24.02
CA VAL A 135 4.08 -2.31 -22.81
C VAL A 135 3.99 -1.39 -21.60
N GLY A 136 3.07 -1.68 -20.69
CA GLY A 136 2.92 -0.95 -19.44
C GLY A 136 4.05 -1.27 -18.45
N VAL A 137 4.74 -0.25 -17.98
CA VAL A 137 5.83 -0.36 -17.01
C VAL A 137 5.69 0.74 -15.97
N GLY A 138 5.80 0.42 -14.68
CA GLY A 138 5.91 1.47 -13.66
C GLY A 138 7.15 2.33 -13.89
N ASN A 139 7.05 3.64 -13.68
CA ASN A 139 8.21 4.53 -13.80
C ASN A 139 9.35 4.04 -12.87
N PRO A 140 10.50 3.60 -13.40
CA PRO A 140 11.55 2.97 -12.57
C PRO A 140 12.25 3.95 -11.62
N VAL A 141 12.05 5.25 -11.78
CA VAL A 141 12.57 6.25 -10.86
C VAL A 141 11.79 6.23 -9.54
N SER A 142 10.46 6.08 -9.60
CA SER A 142 9.55 6.27 -8.46
C SER A 142 8.77 5.02 -8.06
N VAL A 143 8.58 4.05 -8.99
CA VAL A 143 7.72 2.88 -8.79
C VAL A 143 8.58 1.63 -8.57
N PRO A 144 8.46 0.94 -7.42
CA PRO A 144 9.21 -0.30 -7.15
C PRO A 144 9.06 -1.37 -8.23
N ALA A 145 7.83 -1.71 -8.65
CA ALA A 145 7.60 -2.67 -9.72
C ALA A 145 8.33 -2.29 -11.03
N GLY A 146 8.41 -1.00 -11.34
CA GLY A 146 9.15 -0.50 -12.49
C GLY A 146 10.66 -0.71 -12.35
N ARG A 147 11.22 -0.58 -11.14
CA ARG A 147 12.64 -0.88 -10.88
C ARG A 147 12.94 -2.35 -11.10
N TYR A 148 12.13 -3.25 -10.56
CA TYR A 148 12.27 -4.69 -10.76
C TYR A 148 12.10 -5.08 -12.24
N THR A 149 11.16 -4.44 -12.95
CA THR A 149 11.01 -4.60 -14.41
C THR A 149 12.27 -4.17 -15.15
N LYS A 150 12.84 -3.01 -14.79
CA LYS A 150 14.07 -2.53 -15.39
C LYS A 150 15.24 -3.47 -15.14
N GLU A 151 15.42 -3.95 -13.90
CA GLU A 151 16.46 -4.92 -13.55
C GLU A 151 16.36 -6.17 -14.44
N THR A 152 15.17 -6.79 -14.48
CA THR A 152 14.91 -7.98 -15.32
C THR A 152 15.20 -7.74 -16.78
N LEU A 153 14.65 -6.68 -17.36
CA LEU A 153 14.80 -6.40 -18.79
C LEU A 153 16.23 -6.01 -19.13
N THR A 154 16.94 -5.33 -18.24
CA THR A 154 18.37 -4.99 -18.44
C THR A 154 19.22 -6.26 -18.39
N GLN A 155 18.99 -7.16 -17.43
CA GLN A 155 19.70 -8.42 -17.35
C GLN A 155 19.47 -9.30 -18.61
N ALA A 156 18.26 -9.22 -19.17
CA ALA A 156 17.91 -9.94 -20.41
C ALA A 156 18.38 -9.25 -21.68
N GLY A 157 19.00 -8.05 -21.61
CA GLY A 157 19.39 -7.24 -22.77
C GLY A 157 18.21 -6.62 -23.53
N LEU A 158 17.03 -6.52 -22.88
CA LEU A 158 15.78 -6.11 -23.54
C LEU A 158 15.36 -4.68 -23.19
N TRP A 159 15.92 -4.06 -22.16
CA TRP A 159 15.44 -2.75 -21.69
C TRP A 159 15.48 -1.68 -22.78
N GLU A 160 16.64 -1.48 -23.41
CA GLU A 160 16.83 -0.45 -24.43
C GLU A 160 16.01 -0.74 -25.70
N VAL A 161 15.93 -2.01 -26.10
CA VAL A 161 15.17 -2.45 -27.29
C VAL A 161 13.67 -2.21 -27.12
N LEU A 162 13.15 -2.40 -25.89
CA LEU A 162 11.72 -2.24 -25.60
C LEU A 162 11.34 -0.81 -25.20
N GLN A 163 12.31 0.06 -24.89
CA GLN A 163 12.06 1.42 -24.42
C GLN A 163 11.09 2.22 -25.31
N PRO A 164 11.13 2.13 -26.65
CA PRO A 164 10.18 2.83 -27.52
C PRO A 164 8.72 2.35 -27.38
N LYS A 165 8.49 1.17 -26.78
CA LYS A 165 7.17 0.60 -26.56
C LYS A 165 6.60 0.89 -25.15
N PHE A 166 7.41 1.46 -24.24
CA PHE A 166 6.99 1.64 -22.86
C PHE A 166 5.95 2.74 -22.69
N ILE A 167 4.89 2.41 -21.99
CA ILE A 167 3.93 3.35 -21.42
C ILE A 167 4.15 3.35 -19.92
N MET A 168 4.66 4.47 -19.39
CA MET A 168 5.03 4.60 -17.98
C MET A 168 3.80 4.85 -17.11
N GLY A 169 3.65 4.06 -16.05
CA GLY A 169 2.64 4.26 -15.01
C GLY A 169 3.25 4.89 -13.75
N GLU A 170 2.50 5.75 -13.11
CA GLU A 170 2.88 6.40 -11.84
C GLU A 170 2.73 5.47 -10.62
N SER A 171 2.11 4.30 -10.81
CA SER A 171 2.04 3.21 -9.84
C SER A 171 1.86 1.86 -10.54
N VAL A 172 2.09 0.76 -9.82
CA VAL A 172 1.82 -0.59 -10.34
C VAL A 172 0.32 -0.78 -10.64
N ARG A 173 -0.56 -0.14 -9.89
CA ARG A 173 -2.02 -0.20 -10.11
C ARG A 173 -2.43 0.52 -11.38
N GLN A 174 -1.80 1.63 -11.72
CA GLN A 174 -2.04 2.29 -12.99
C GLN A 174 -1.61 1.43 -14.17
N VAL A 175 -0.49 0.71 -14.05
CA VAL A 175 -0.09 -0.28 -15.08
C VAL A 175 -1.12 -1.39 -15.22
N LEU A 176 -1.62 -1.93 -14.10
CA LEU A 176 -2.70 -2.93 -14.09
C LEU A 176 -3.95 -2.39 -14.80
N ASP A 177 -4.34 -1.15 -14.53
CA ASP A 177 -5.48 -0.49 -15.16
C ASP A 177 -5.29 -0.37 -16.69
N TYR A 178 -4.11 0.03 -17.16
CA TYR A 178 -3.80 0.09 -18.59
C TYR A 178 -3.97 -1.26 -19.28
N VAL A 179 -3.44 -2.34 -18.66
CA VAL A 179 -3.60 -3.69 -19.23
C VAL A 179 -5.06 -4.14 -19.18
N SER A 180 -5.75 -3.96 -18.06
CA SER A 180 -7.13 -4.41 -17.87
C SER A 180 -8.13 -3.74 -18.82
N ARG A 181 -7.79 -2.53 -19.32
CA ARG A 181 -8.58 -1.77 -20.30
C ARG A 181 -8.12 -1.95 -21.74
N GLY A 182 -7.08 -2.77 -21.98
CA GLY A 182 -6.50 -2.94 -23.32
C GLY A 182 -5.80 -1.68 -23.87
N GLU A 183 -5.44 -0.73 -23.00
CA GLU A 183 -4.70 0.47 -23.39
C GLU A 183 -3.24 0.16 -23.74
N VAL A 184 -2.72 -0.97 -23.25
CA VAL A 184 -1.44 -1.56 -23.58
C VAL A 184 -1.59 -3.04 -23.88
N ASP A 185 -0.68 -3.61 -24.69
CA ASP A 185 -0.74 -5.00 -25.13
C ASP A 185 -0.27 -5.99 -24.04
N ALA A 186 0.64 -5.54 -23.19
CA ALA A 186 1.18 -6.28 -22.06
C ALA A 186 1.66 -5.31 -20.98
N GLY A 187 1.90 -5.81 -19.75
CA GLY A 187 2.45 -4.98 -18.69
C GLY A 187 3.08 -5.81 -17.57
N PHE A 188 3.92 -5.16 -16.78
CA PHE A 188 4.57 -5.77 -15.63
C PHE A 188 3.94 -5.26 -14.34
N VAL A 189 3.41 -6.19 -13.55
CA VAL A 189 2.76 -5.93 -12.26
C VAL A 189 3.19 -6.98 -11.24
N TYR A 190 2.76 -6.85 -9.99
CA TYR A 190 2.94 -7.92 -9.02
C TYR A 190 1.89 -9.03 -9.21
N ALA A 191 2.22 -10.26 -8.82
CA ALA A 191 1.30 -11.38 -8.84
C ALA A 191 0.02 -11.09 -8.04
N THR A 192 0.14 -10.39 -6.91
CA THR A 192 -1.00 -9.93 -6.10
C THR A 192 -1.92 -8.97 -6.86
N ASP A 193 -1.36 -8.09 -7.71
CA ASP A 193 -2.15 -7.17 -8.53
C ASP A 193 -2.89 -7.91 -9.64
N ALA A 194 -2.22 -8.87 -10.30
CA ALA A 194 -2.84 -9.70 -11.34
C ALA A 194 -4.00 -10.53 -10.78
N ALA A 195 -3.84 -11.09 -9.58
CA ALA A 195 -4.86 -11.92 -8.93
C ALA A 195 -6.17 -11.17 -8.65
N ILE A 196 -6.10 -9.87 -8.36
CA ILE A 196 -7.29 -9.04 -8.08
C ILE A 196 -8.16 -8.81 -9.32
N MET A 197 -7.56 -8.82 -10.51
CA MET A 197 -8.24 -8.58 -11.79
C MET A 197 -8.15 -9.81 -12.71
N GLY A 198 -8.21 -11.03 -12.16
CA GLY A 198 -8.10 -12.27 -12.92
C GLY A 198 -9.19 -12.49 -13.97
N ASP A 199 -10.30 -11.74 -13.90
CA ASP A 199 -11.35 -11.69 -14.92
C ASP A 199 -11.02 -10.76 -16.10
N LYS A 200 -10.08 -9.83 -15.94
CA LYS A 200 -9.71 -8.80 -16.93
C LYS A 200 -8.30 -8.94 -17.48
N VAL A 201 -7.42 -9.61 -16.75
CA VAL A 201 -6.04 -9.84 -17.18
C VAL A 201 -5.66 -11.29 -16.97
N LYS A 202 -4.73 -11.79 -17.79
CA LYS A 202 -4.12 -13.11 -17.60
C LYS A 202 -2.62 -13.00 -17.45
N THR A 203 -2.06 -13.78 -16.54
CA THR A 203 -0.62 -13.89 -16.34
C THR A 203 -0.02 -14.74 -17.44
N VAL A 204 1.00 -14.19 -18.09
CA VAL A 204 1.78 -14.87 -19.12
C VAL A 204 2.94 -15.63 -18.48
N ALA A 205 3.68 -14.97 -17.60
CA ALA A 205 4.86 -15.55 -16.96
C ALA A 205 5.15 -14.87 -15.63
N THR A 206 5.69 -15.61 -14.67
CA THR A 206 6.44 -15.06 -13.55
C THR A 206 7.83 -14.69 -14.04
N VAL A 207 8.25 -13.47 -13.72
CA VAL A 207 9.47 -12.88 -14.25
C VAL A 207 10.58 -12.99 -13.23
N GLN A 208 11.78 -13.35 -13.68
CA GLN A 208 12.99 -13.48 -12.88
C GLN A 208 14.05 -12.46 -13.33
N GLY A 209 15.19 -12.40 -12.64
CA GLY A 209 16.29 -11.52 -13.03
C GLY A 209 16.23 -10.15 -12.34
N HIS A 210 15.60 -10.09 -11.19
CA HIS A 210 15.54 -8.95 -10.28
C HIS A 210 15.86 -9.39 -8.84
N GLN A 211 16.14 -8.43 -7.98
CA GLN A 211 16.29 -8.69 -6.55
C GLN A 211 14.99 -9.23 -5.95
N LEU A 212 15.11 -9.95 -4.82
CA LEU A 212 13.94 -10.45 -4.09
C LEU A 212 12.99 -9.29 -3.74
N ILE A 213 11.72 -9.45 -4.07
CA ILE A 213 10.68 -8.46 -3.80
C ILE A 213 10.20 -8.62 -2.37
N VAL A 214 10.71 -7.79 -1.48
CA VAL A 214 10.37 -7.79 -0.06
C VAL A 214 9.87 -6.40 0.34
N TYR A 215 8.78 -6.38 1.08
CA TYR A 215 8.12 -5.17 1.56
C TYR A 215 8.57 -4.87 2.99
N PRO A 216 9.32 -3.80 3.19
CA PRO A 216 9.61 -3.28 4.52
C PRO A 216 8.52 -2.32 4.99
N VAL A 217 8.33 -2.28 6.32
CA VAL A 217 7.49 -1.30 7.02
C VAL A 217 8.29 -0.69 8.16
N ALA A 218 8.02 0.59 8.48
CA ALA A 218 8.67 1.28 9.59
C ALA A 218 7.79 2.41 10.13
N LEU A 219 8.05 2.83 11.37
CA LEU A 219 7.51 4.06 11.94
C LEU A 219 8.15 5.28 11.28
N VAL A 220 7.36 6.31 11.01
CA VAL A 220 7.86 7.62 10.56
C VAL A 220 8.42 8.36 11.78
N ALA A 221 9.63 8.88 11.65
CA ALA A 221 10.35 9.50 12.79
C ALA A 221 9.63 10.72 13.35
N ALA A 222 8.93 11.49 12.51
CA ALA A 222 8.18 12.69 12.91
C ALA A 222 6.81 12.37 13.54
N SER A 223 6.36 11.11 13.52
CA SER A 223 5.09 10.71 14.12
C SER A 223 5.07 11.00 15.62
N LYS A 224 3.96 11.56 16.09
CA LYS A 224 3.68 11.75 17.53
C LYS A 224 2.95 10.54 18.14
N LYS A 225 2.61 9.53 17.31
CA LYS A 225 1.84 8.33 17.70
C LYS A 225 2.70 7.07 17.63
N GLN A 226 3.95 7.15 18.09
CA GLN A 226 4.93 6.07 17.99
C GLN A 226 4.42 4.76 18.62
N ALA A 227 3.76 4.83 19.78
CA ALA A 227 3.24 3.65 20.47
C ALA A 227 2.11 2.99 19.66
N LEU A 228 1.14 3.76 19.14
CA LEU A 228 0.05 3.25 18.33
C LEU A 228 0.56 2.70 16.99
N GLY A 229 1.49 3.40 16.36
CA GLY A 229 2.15 2.93 15.15
C GLY A 229 2.88 1.60 15.37
N GLN A 230 3.58 1.44 16.52
CA GLN A 230 4.25 0.18 16.85
C GLN A 230 3.25 -0.97 17.03
N GLN A 231 2.09 -0.73 17.67
CA GLN A 231 1.02 -1.73 17.78
C GLN A 231 0.53 -2.17 16.39
N PHE A 232 0.39 -1.24 15.45
CA PHE A 232 0.01 -1.57 14.07
C PHE A 232 1.11 -2.39 13.36
N LEU A 233 2.40 -2.04 13.52
CA LEU A 233 3.51 -2.81 12.99
C LEU A 233 3.54 -4.25 13.53
N ASP A 234 3.27 -4.41 14.82
CA ASP A 234 3.23 -5.73 15.47
C ASP A 234 2.00 -6.52 15.00
N PHE A 235 0.88 -5.84 14.81
CA PHE A 235 -0.35 -6.43 14.27
C PHE A 235 -0.19 -6.96 12.84
N LEU A 236 0.65 -6.36 12.00
CA LEU A 236 0.95 -6.91 10.68
C LEU A 236 1.56 -8.32 10.71
N ALA A 237 2.19 -8.71 11.83
CA ALA A 237 2.73 -10.06 12.05
C ALA A 237 1.75 -10.99 12.77
N ALA A 238 0.58 -10.51 13.20
CA ALA A 238 -0.44 -11.32 13.85
C ALA A 238 -1.09 -12.32 12.88
N PRO A 239 -1.57 -13.48 13.35
CA PRO A 239 -2.15 -14.52 12.50
C PRO A 239 -3.28 -14.02 11.59
N GLU A 240 -4.11 -13.11 12.07
CA GLU A 240 -5.22 -12.52 11.32
C GLU A 240 -4.71 -11.71 10.12
N SER A 241 -3.71 -10.85 10.33
CA SER A 241 -3.08 -10.05 9.28
C SER A 241 -2.36 -10.93 8.26
N VAL A 242 -1.63 -11.94 8.73
CA VAL A 242 -0.96 -12.91 7.85
C VAL A 242 -1.98 -13.68 6.99
N THR A 243 -3.11 -14.08 7.57
CA THR A 243 -4.18 -14.75 6.83
C THR A 243 -4.74 -13.87 5.72
N ILE A 244 -4.96 -12.57 6.01
CA ILE A 244 -5.43 -11.60 5.00
C ILE A 244 -4.36 -11.39 3.92
N LEU A 245 -3.11 -11.20 4.30
CA LEU A 245 -2.01 -11.01 3.34
C LEU A 245 -1.89 -12.21 2.40
N ASN A 246 -1.94 -13.43 2.94
CA ASN A 246 -1.94 -14.66 2.15
C ASN A 246 -3.16 -14.78 1.23
N LYS A 247 -4.36 -14.40 1.67
CA LYS A 247 -5.59 -14.33 0.86
C LYS A 247 -5.40 -13.47 -0.38
N TYR A 248 -4.65 -12.37 -0.26
CA TYR A 248 -4.32 -11.48 -1.38
C TYR A 248 -3.07 -11.90 -2.15
N GLY A 249 -2.49 -13.07 -1.88
CA GLY A 249 -1.36 -13.64 -2.62
C GLY A 249 0.03 -13.15 -2.19
N PHE A 250 0.12 -12.38 -1.10
CA PHE A 250 1.42 -12.09 -0.49
C PHE A 250 1.97 -13.34 0.20
N SER A 251 3.30 -13.47 0.20
CA SER A 251 4.00 -14.56 0.86
C SER A 251 4.85 -14.04 2.02
N LYS A 252 5.29 -14.95 2.88
CA LYS A 252 6.26 -14.63 3.93
C LYS A 252 7.58 -14.18 3.29
N PRO A 253 8.30 -13.17 3.87
CA PRO A 253 9.60 -12.72 3.36
C PRO A 253 10.66 -13.79 3.32
#